data_1fbc281c821e60791df1360546257780
#
_entry.id   1fbc281c821e60791df1360546257780
#
_cell.length_a   1.000
_cell.length_b   1.000
_cell.length_c   1.000
_cell.angle_alpha   90.00
_cell.angle_beta   90.00
_cell.angle_gamma   90.00
#
_symmetry.space_group_name_H-M   'P 1'
#
loop_
_entity.id
_entity.type
_entity.pdbx_description
1 polymer ?
#
loop_
_entity_poly.entity_id
_entity_poly.type
_entity_poly.pdbx_seq_one_letter_code
_entity_poly.pdbx_strand_id
1 'polypeptide(L)'
;MRIRRTQHFLQGYARAPAHIQKAFDRKVNLLLQNLRHPSLRAKKYDEARDIWQARVNGGWRFYFRIEGDTYVLLDVIPHPK
;
A
#
# COMPACT_ATOMS: atom_id res chain seq x y z
N MET A 1 -5.36 2.48 -14.09
CA MET A 1 -4.11 2.13 -13.37
C MET A 1 -4.04 0.63 -13.17
N ARG A 2 -2.85 0.10 -13.18
CA ARG A 2 -2.57 -1.32 -12.94
C ARG A 2 -1.91 -1.50 -11.60
N ILE A 3 -1.90 -2.74 -11.10
CA ILE A 3 -1.21 -3.11 -9.86
C ILE A 3 -0.14 -4.12 -10.21
N ARG A 4 1.09 -3.87 -9.75
CA ARG A 4 2.19 -4.83 -9.82
C ARG A 4 2.65 -5.13 -8.41
N ARG A 5 2.76 -6.41 -8.06
CA ARG A 5 3.16 -6.87 -6.74
C ARG A 5 4.60 -7.37 -6.80
N THR A 6 5.48 -6.75 -6.01
CA THR A 6 6.87 -7.21 -5.92
C THR A 6 6.93 -8.47 -5.07
N GLN A 7 8.02 -9.23 -5.22
CA GLN A 7 8.25 -10.42 -4.41
C GLN A 7 8.28 -10.07 -2.92
N HIS A 8 8.94 -8.98 -2.57
CA HIS A 8 9.01 -8.52 -1.20
C HIS A 8 7.62 -8.20 -0.64
N PHE A 9 6.77 -7.52 -1.44
CA PHE A 9 5.39 -7.25 -1.04
C PHE A 9 4.62 -8.55 -0.77
N LEU A 10 4.73 -9.52 -1.66
CA LEU A 10 4.02 -10.79 -1.53
C LEU A 10 4.39 -11.51 -0.24
N GLN A 11 5.66 -11.46 0.15
CA GLN A 11 6.10 -12.05 1.41
C GLN A 11 5.45 -11.35 2.62
N GLY A 12 5.41 -10.03 2.60
CA GLY A 12 4.75 -9.27 3.66
C GLY A 12 3.26 -9.53 3.74
N TYR A 13 2.60 -9.60 2.58
CA TYR A 13 1.17 -9.88 2.51
C TYR A 13 0.86 -11.28 3.07
N ALA A 14 1.68 -12.28 2.72
CA ALA A 14 1.47 -13.64 3.18
C ALA A 14 1.59 -13.76 4.71
N ARG A 15 2.42 -12.92 5.33
CA ARG A 15 2.60 -12.90 6.79
C ARG A 15 1.51 -12.13 7.51
N ALA A 16 0.76 -11.30 6.81
CA ALA A 16 -0.27 -10.48 7.44
C ALA A 16 -1.45 -11.33 7.87
N PRO A 17 -2.07 -11.04 9.03
CA PRO A 17 -3.29 -11.73 9.43
C PRO A 17 -4.40 -11.58 8.39
N ALA A 18 -5.32 -12.54 8.36
CA ALA A 18 -6.40 -12.55 7.37
C ALA A 18 -7.22 -11.26 7.37
N HIS A 19 -7.51 -10.69 8.54
CA HIS A 19 -8.28 -9.44 8.60
C HIS A 19 -7.51 -8.25 8.02
N ILE A 20 -6.18 -8.28 8.09
CA ILE A 20 -5.33 -7.25 7.49
C ILE A 20 -5.31 -7.43 5.97
N GLN A 21 -5.21 -8.66 5.48
CA GLN A 21 -5.27 -8.92 4.04
C GLN A 21 -6.58 -8.39 3.44
N LYS A 22 -7.70 -8.65 4.11
CA LYS A 22 -9.00 -8.15 3.65
C LYS A 22 -9.07 -6.63 3.67
N ALA A 23 -8.56 -6.01 4.73
CA ALA A 23 -8.52 -4.56 4.83
C ALA A 23 -7.64 -3.96 3.72
N PHE A 24 -6.49 -4.58 3.46
CA PHE A 24 -5.60 -4.15 2.38
C PHE A 24 -6.30 -4.26 1.03
N ASP A 25 -6.99 -5.38 0.77
CA ASP A 25 -7.66 -5.59 -0.53
C ASP A 25 -8.68 -4.48 -0.80
N ARG A 26 -9.42 -4.06 0.24
CA ARG A 26 -10.34 -2.92 0.12
C ARG A 26 -9.60 -1.61 -0.17
N LYS A 27 -8.47 -1.40 0.49
CA LYS A 27 -7.69 -0.17 0.31
C LYS A 27 -7.08 -0.08 -1.09
N VAL A 28 -6.61 -1.20 -1.64
CA VAL A 28 -6.05 -1.18 -2.99
C VAL A 28 -7.12 -0.89 -4.03
N ASN A 29 -8.36 -1.32 -3.80
CA ASN A 29 -9.47 -0.95 -4.68
C ASN A 29 -9.75 0.55 -4.62
N LEU A 30 -9.69 1.15 -3.43
CA LEU A 30 -9.82 2.60 -3.29
C LEU A 30 -8.69 3.33 -3.99
N LEU A 31 -7.47 2.82 -3.86
CA LEU A 31 -6.30 3.40 -4.54
C LEU A 31 -6.49 3.43 -6.06
N LEU A 32 -7.02 2.35 -6.63
CA LEU A 32 -7.29 2.27 -8.06
C LEU A 32 -8.36 3.28 -8.49
N GLN A 33 -9.31 3.58 -7.61
CA GLN A 33 -10.37 4.54 -7.92
C GLN A 33 -9.89 5.97 -7.75
N ASN A 34 -9.17 6.24 -6.65
CA ASN A 34 -8.77 7.61 -6.32
C ASN A 34 -7.64 7.60 -5.29
N LEU A 35 -6.43 7.94 -5.73
CA LEU A 35 -5.26 8.06 -4.86
C LEU A 35 -5.52 9.02 -3.70
N ARG A 36 -6.37 10.02 -3.89
CA ARG A 36 -6.67 11.04 -2.89
C ARG A 36 -7.79 10.66 -1.95
N HIS A 37 -8.30 9.43 -2.01
CA HIS A 37 -9.37 9.00 -1.12
C HIS A 37 -8.94 9.19 0.35
N PRO A 38 -9.74 9.87 1.18
CA PRO A 38 -9.31 10.24 2.54
C PRO A 38 -8.90 9.07 3.42
N SER A 39 -9.52 7.90 3.26
CA SER A 39 -9.23 6.74 4.10
C SER A 39 -7.86 6.15 3.84
N LEU A 40 -7.24 6.45 2.70
CA LEU A 40 -5.89 5.99 2.37
C LEU A 40 -4.82 6.79 3.09
N ARG A 41 -5.05 8.08 3.32
CA ARG A 41 -4.05 9.01 3.85
C ARG A 41 -2.72 8.87 3.11
N ALA A 42 -2.80 8.73 1.78
CA ALA A 42 -1.62 8.53 0.95
C ALA A 42 -0.75 9.78 0.96
N LYS A 43 0.53 9.60 1.17
CA LYS A 43 1.49 10.69 1.17
C LYS A 43 2.86 10.19 0.72
N LYS A 44 3.69 11.10 0.23
CA LYS A 44 5.06 10.77 -0.11
C LYS A 44 5.81 10.46 1.19
N TYR A 45 6.41 9.28 1.26
CA TYR A 45 7.15 8.80 2.42
C TYR A 45 8.65 9.05 2.26
N ASP A 46 9.18 8.80 1.06
CA ASP A 46 10.59 8.98 0.75
C ASP A 46 10.68 9.65 -0.63
N GLU A 47 10.99 10.95 -0.62
CA GLU A 47 11.06 11.74 -1.86
C GLU A 47 12.19 11.26 -2.76
N ALA A 48 13.34 10.91 -2.19
CA ALA A 48 14.50 10.53 -2.99
C ALA A 48 14.26 9.23 -3.75
N ARG A 49 13.52 8.30 -3.16
CA ARG A 49 13.20 7.00 -3.77
C ARG A 49 11.82 6.98 -4.41
N ASP A 50 11.07 8.08 -4.33
CA ASP A 50 9.73 8.19 -4.88
C ASP A 50 8.78 7.14 -4.29
N ILE A 51 8.88 6.91 -2.98
CA ILE A 51 8.07 5.93 -2.27
C ILE A 51 6.91 6.62 -1.56
N TRP A 52 5.70 6.09 -1.77
CA TRP A 52 4.48 6.54 -1.12
C TRP A 52 4.10 5.60 0.01
N GLN A 53 3.45 6.15 1.02
CA GLN A 53 2.89 5.39 2.12
C GLN A 53 1.38 5.60 2.14
N ALA A 54 0.63 4.53 2.39
CA ALA A 54 -0.80 4.62 2.58
C ALA A 54 -1.23 3.73 3.74
N ARG A 55 -2.42 3.99 4.25
CA ARG A 55 -2.93 3.36 5.45
C ARG A 55 -3.76 2.14 5.11
N VAL A 56 -3.45 0.98 5.71
CA VAL A 56 -4.33 -0.18 5.69
C VAL A 56 -5.41 0.00 6.77
N ASN A 57 -4.96 0.24 7.99
CA ASN A 57 -5.80 0.59 9.14
C ASN A 57 -4.93 1.34 10.16
N GLY A 58 -5.39 1.46 11.40
CA GLY A 58 -4.62 2.18 12.42
C GLY A 58 -3.25 1.59 12.73
N GLY A 59 -3.10 0.28 12.58
CA GLY A 59 -1.86 -0.42 12.95
C GLY A 59 -1.03 -0.93 11.80
N TRP A 60 -1.45 -0.75 10.56
CA TRP A 60 -0.73 -1.28 9.40
C TRP A 60 -0.64 -0.24 8.30
N ARG A 61 0.49 -0.28 7.54
CA ARG A 61 0.74 0.62 6.42
C ARG A 61 1.22 -0.19 5.22
N PHE A 62 0.99 0.33 4.00
CA PHE A 62 1.58 -0.25 2.81
C PHE A 62 2.32 0.84 2.03
N TYR A 63 3.27 0.40 1.23
CA TYR A 63 4.19 1.27 0.51
C TYR A 63 4.16 0.93 -0.96
N PHE A 64 4.24 1.95 -1.80
CA PHE A 64 4.16 1.74 -3.24
C PHE A 64 4.88 2.86 -3.97
N ARG A 65 5.19 2.58 -5.23
CA ARG A 65 5.67 3.58 -6.18
C ARG A 65 4.67 3.73 -7.30
N ILE A 66 4.70 4.88 -7.97
CA ILE A 66 3.89 5.12 -9.16
C ILE A 66 4.82 5.12 -10.35
N GLU A 67 4.65 4.15 -11.24
CA GLU A 67 5.46 4.02 -12.46
C GLU A 67 4.52 4.03 -13.65
N GLY A 68 4.42 5.17 -14.32
CA GLY A 68 3.49 5.33 -15.44
C GLY A 68 2.05 5.13 -15.00
N ASP A 69 1.40 4.10 -15.55
CA ASP A 69 0.02 3.74 -15.23
C ASP A 69 -0.08 2.66 -14.16
N THR A 70 1.01 2.38 -13.44
CA THR A 70 1.09 1.23 -12.54
C THR A 70 1.44 1.67 -11.12
N TYR A 71 0.69 1.14 -10.15
CA TYR A 71 1.09 1.18 -8.75
C TYR A 71 1.92 -0.08 -8.46
N VAL A 72 3.19 0.12 -8.09
CA VAL A 72 4.10 -0.97 -7.77
C VAL A 72 4.10 -1.13 -6.26
N LEU A 73 3.50 -2.21 -5.77
CA LEU A 73 3.40 -2.48 -4.34
C LEU A 73 4.72 -3.02 -3.81
N LEU A 74 5.28 -2.33 -2.82
CA LEU A 74 6.62 -2.62 -2.31
C LEU A 74 6.60 -3.38 -1.00
N ASP A 75 5.64 -3.06 -0.11
CA ASP A 75 5.61 -3.66 1.22
C ASP A 75 4.26 -3.42 1.89
N VAL A 76 3.93 -4.29 2.84
CA VAL A 76 2.82 -4.09 3.78
C VAL A 76 3.29 -4.58 5.13
N ILE A 77 3.31 -3.69 6.13
CA ILE A 77 3.94 -3.97 7.43
C ILE A 77 3.15 -3.31 8.57
N PRO A 78 3.31 -3.85 9.79
CA PRO A 78 2.79 -3.15 10.96
C PRO A 78 3.44 -1.78 11.11
N HIS A 79 2.64 -0.80 11.52
CA HIS A 79 3.15 0.54 11.76
C HIS A 79 3.64 0.63 13.20
N PRO A 80 4.89 1.01 13.45
CA PRO A 80 5.39 1.18 14.81
C PRO A 80 4.63 2.28 15.53
N LYS A 81 4.34 2.06 16.79
CA LYS A 81 3.72 3.08 17.63
C LYS A 81 4.75 4.03 18.18
#